data_594ea1886c471a9dfd462cb01795697a
#
_entry.id   594ea1886c471a9dfd462cb01795697a
#
_cell.length_a   1.000
_cell.length_b   1.000
_cell.length_c   1.000
_cell.angle_alpha   90.00
_cell.angle_beta   90.00
_cell.angle_gamma   90.00
#
_symmetry.space_group_name_H-M   'P 1'
#
loop_
_entity.id
_entity.type
_entity.pdbx_description
1 polymer ?
#
loop_
_entity_poly.entity_id
_entity_poly.type
_entity_poly.pdbx_seq_one_letter_code
_entity_poly.pdbx_strand_id
1 'polypeptide(L)'
;MQLRALRQFSKQIVTHASIRRYRMLCALLPAVWLLFQVLGAGTAVVYGQFLPHSTFPAQLLWLAFLIGFRLVQLAATVPLQYQLLACCTSLAGLQAKTPYSLRTAYCLQLLTGLLRTLLFLPVPLLGAWGYRCLQTAAIHPASSTIWVFCALHCLSAMLLACGLAIRYSLALGAAPFWLLQHPELPVHRIPKLAVQSMQGHLRHLLPIGGLGLLQLPLLWRIPRILLECTLCYNIPIAEQQGEHPA
;
A
#
# COMPACT_ATOMS: atom_id res chain seq x y z
N MET A 1 -5.10 15.68 17.69
CA MET A 1 -4.06 16.61 17.18
C MET A 1 -4.55 17.31 15.92
N GLN A 2 -4.45 18.65 15.83
CA GLN A 2 -4.96 19.38 14.66
C GLN A 2 -3.99 19.18 13.46
N LEU A 3 -4.51 18.93 12.29
CA LEU A 3 -3.76 18.66 11.04
C LEU A 3 -2.78 19.82 10.69
N ARG A 4 -3.09 21.05 11.13
CA ARG A 4 -2.22 22.22 11.00
C ARG A 4 -0.94 22.13 11.85
N ALA A 5 -1.05 21.69 13.10
CA ALA A 5 0.10 21.49 13.98
C ALA A 5 1.04 20.42 13.46
N LEU A 6 0.49 19.32 12.96
CA LEU A 6 1.22 18.21 12.32
C LEU A 6 2.03 18.71 11.10
N ARG A 7 1.41 19.56 10.26
CA ARG A 7 2.07 20.15 9.09
C ARG A 7 3.16 21.15 9.44
N GLN A 8 3.01 21.91 10.52
CA GLN A 8 4.06 22.82 10.99
C GLN A 8 5.24 22.05 11.56
N PHE A 9 4.98 21.04 12.39
CA PHE A 9 5.99 20.17 12.96
C PHE A 9 6.80 19.43 11.89
N SER A 10 6.14 18.83 10.90
CA SER A 10 6.82 18.16 9.79
C SER A 10 7.69 19.12 8.97
N LYS A 11 7.25 20.37 8.79
CA LYS A 11 8.03 21.40 8.09
C LYS A 11 9.29 21.79 8.87
N GLN A 12 9.19 21.97 10.18
CA GLN A 12 10.33 22.29 11.03
C GLN A 12 11.38 21.19 11.04
N ILE A 13 10.96 19.93 11.18
CA ILE A 13 11.87 18.80 11.15
C ILE A 13 12.60 18.70 9.81
N VAL A 14 11.89 18.83 8.69
CA VAL A 14 12.49 18.73 7.34
C VAL A 14 13.47 19.86 7.05
N THR A 15 13.36 21.01 7.72
CA THR A 15 14.28 22.14 7.51
C THR A 15 15.56 22.06 8.36
N HIS A 16 15.51 21.45 9.56
CA HIS A 16 16.60 21.55 10.55
C HIS A 16 17.58 20.36 10.62
N ALA A 17 17.26 19.21 10.07
CA ALA A 17 18.08 18.05 10.30
C ALA A 17 19.15 17.83 9.20
N SER A 18 20.22 17.20 9.58
CA SER A 18 21.21 16.57 8.68
C SER A 18 20.58 15.40 7.90
N ILE A 19 19.56 15.72 7.08
CA ILE A 19 18.58 14.82 6.49
C ILE A 19 19.10 14.20 5.19
N ARG A 20 20.41 14.24 4.97
CA ARG A 20 20.98 13.70 3.73
C ARG A 20 20.59 12.23 3.51
N ARG A 21 20.70 11.41 4.57
CA ARG A 21 20.33 9.99 4.52
C ARG A 21 18.83 9.80 4.27
N TYR A 22 18.00 10.57 4.94
CA TYR A 22 16.54 10.52 4.77
C TYR A 22 16.13 10.92 3.36
N ARG A 23 16.63 12.06 2.84
CA ARG A 23 16.36 12.51 1.47
C ARG A 23 16.84 11.50 0.42
N MET A 24 18.03 10.91 0.64
CA MET A 24 18.54 9.85 -0.23
C MET A 24 17.63 8.63 -0.26
N LEU A 25 17.15 8.15 0.89
CA LEU A 25 16.20 7.03 0.95
C LEU A 25 14.84 7.37 0.33
N CYS A 26 14.35 8.60 0.53
CA CYS A 26 13.12 9.09 -0.11
C CYS A 26 13.21 9.18 -1.63
N ALA A 27 14.39 9.39 -2.19
CA ALA A 27 14.62 9.37 -3.64
C ALA A 27 14.88 7.95 -4.17
N LEU A 28 15.67 7.16 -3.44
CA LEU A 28 16.09 5.81 -3.84
C LEU A 28 14.91 4.83 -3.91
N LEU A 29 14.02 4.86 -2.90
CA LEU A 29 12.88 3.92 -2.85
C LEU A 29 11.95 4.05 -4.06
N PRO A 30 11.43 5.24 -4.42
CA PRO A 30 10.60 5.38 -5.61
C PRO A 30 11.39 5.14 -6.90
N ALA A 31 12.69 5.47 -6.97
CA ALA A 31 13.51 5.19 -8.13
C ALA A 31 13.66 3.68 -8.37
N VAL A 32 13.96 2.90 -7.33
CA VAL A 32 14.01 1.43 -7.39
C VAL A 32 12.64 0.87 -7.76
N TRP A 33 11.57 1.37 -7.16
CA TRP A 33 10.21 0.92 -7.47
C TRP A 33 9.85 1.21 -8.94
N LEU A 34 10.11 2.42 -9.45
CA LEU A 34 9.88 2.79 -10.85
C LEU A 34 10.69 1.92 -11.82
N LEU A 35 11.96 1.64 -11.50
CA LEU A 35 12.79 0.74 -12.29
C LEU A 35 12.11 -0.62 -12.46
N PHE A 36 11.62 -1.21 -11.37
CA PHE A 36 10.89 -2.48 -11.43
C PHE A 36 9.56 -2.37 -12.20
N GLN A 37 8.85 -1.23 -12.14
CA GLN A 37 7.63 -1.05 -12.94
C GLN A 37 7.95 -0.97 -14.43
N VAL A 38 8.98 -0.24 -14.82
CA VAL A 38 9.42 -0.14 -16.22
C VAL A 38 9.88 -1.50 -16.75
N LEU A 39 10.69 -2.24 -15.98
CA LEU A 39 11.11 -3.59 -16.34
C LEU A 39 9.91 -4.55 -16.45
N GLY A 40 8.98 -4.49 -15.51
CA GLY A 40 7.76 -5.30 -15.51
C GLY A 40 6.84 -4.97 -16.70
N ALA A 41 6.68 -3.70 -17.05
CA ALA A 41 5.93 -3.28 -18.23
C ALA A 41 6.61 -3.75 -19.52
N GLY A 42 7.94 -3.59 -19.63
CA GLY A 42 8.71 -4.08 -20.77
C GLY A 42 8.57 -5.58 -20.98
N THR A 43 8.67 -6.36 -19.89
CA THR A 43 8.49 -7.82 -19.97
C THR A 43 7.07 -8.21 -20.37
N ALA A 44 6.04 -7.47 -19.89
CA ALA A 44 4.64 -7.71 -20.26
C ALA A 44 4.38 -7.43 -21.74
N VAL A 45 4.98 -6.38 -22.31
CA VAL A 45 4.89 -6.07 -23.75
C VAL A 45 5.54 -7.17 -24.58
N VAL A 46 6.76 -7.58 -24.23
CA VAL A 46 7.47 -8.67 -24.91
C VAL A 46 6.65 -9.96 -24.85
N TYR A 47 6.13 -10.29 -23.68
CA TYR A 47 5.28 -11.47 -23.51
C TYR A 47 4.01 -11.40 -24.37
N GLY A 48 3.31 -10.26 -24.39
CA GLY A 48 2.10 -10.07 -25.20
C GLY A 48 2.33 -10.23 -26.70
N GLN A 49 3.55 -9.94 -27.20
CA GLN A 49 3.91 -10.14 -28.59
C GLN A 49 4.22 -11.60 -28.95
N PHE A 50 4.81 -12.36 -28.01
CA PHE A 50 5.30 -13.72 -28.28
C PHE A 50 4.32 -14.84 -27.85
N LEU A 51 3.28 -14.53 -27.07
CA LEU A 51 2.42 -15.54 -26.43
C LEU A 51 0.98 -15.71 -26.93
N PRO A 52 0.47 -15.07 -27.98
CA PRO A 52 -0.91 -15.33 -28.44
C PRO A 52 -1.16 -16.80 -28.82
N HIS A 53 -0.10 -17.60 -29.02
CA HIS A 53 -0.15 -19.03 -29.37
C HIS A 53 0.55 -19.94 -28.36
N SER A 54 0.72 -19.48 -27.11
CA SER A 54 1.49 -20.22 -26.13
C SER A 54 0.73 -21.44 -25.59
N THR A 55 1.47 -22.55 -25.50
CA THR A 55 1.03 -23.76 -24.81
C THR A 55 0.89 -23.54 -23.32
N PHE A 56 0.04 -24.35 -22.65
CA PHE A 56 -0.16 -24.30 -21.20
C PHE A 56 1.16 -24.27 -20.38
N PRO A 57 2.22 -25.06 -20.72
CA PRO A 57 3.50 -24.97 -20.01
C PRO A 57 4.19 -23.59 -20.14
N ALA A 58 4.06 -22.92 -21.28
CA ALA A 58 4.62 -21.58 -21.43
C ALA A 58 3.92 -20.52 -20.55
N GLN A 59 2.62 -20.68 -20.34
CA GLN A 59 1.86 -19.83 -19.42
C GLN A 59 2.29 -20.04 -17.96
N LEU A 60 2.56 -21.30 -17.56
CA LEU A 60 3.09 -21.61 -16.23
C LEU A 60 4.49 -21.04 -16.01
N LEU A 61 5.37 -21.16 -17.00
CA LEU A 61 6.71 -20.54 -16.95
C LEU A 61 6.62 -19.02 -16.78
N TRP A 62 5.71 -18.39 -17.50
CA TRP A 62 5.49 -16.97 -17.36
C TRP A 62 4.98 -16.57 -15.96
N LEU A 63 4.03 -17.33 -15.43
CA LEU A 63 3.54 -17.11 -14.07
C LEU A 63 4.67 -17.26 -13.04
N ALA A 64 5.51 -18.29 -13.17
CA ALA A 64 6.68 -18.49 -12.33
C ALA A 64 7.67 -17.32 -12.44
N PHE A 65 7.90 -16.81 -13.66
CA PHE A 65 8.74 -15.64 -13.90
C PHE A 65 8.17 -14.39 -13.21
N LEU A 66 6.86 -14.14 -13.33
CA LEU A 66 6.20 -13.00 -12.68
C LEU A 66 6.31 -13.08 -11.14
N ILE A 67 6.12 -14.27 -10.57
CA ILE A 67 6.28 -14.49 -9.13
C ILE A 67 7.73 -14.22 -8.73
N GLY A 68 8.71 -14.80 -9.43
CA GLY A 68 10.13 -14.58 -9.19
C GLY A 68 10.52 -13.11 -9.28
N PHE A 69 10.05 -12.41 -10.31
CA PHE A 69 10.27 -10.98 -10.49
C PHE A 69 9.70 -10.16 -9.32
N ARG A 70 8.50 -10.49 -8.83
CA ARG A 70 7.91 -9.86 -7.66
C ARG A 70 8.68 -10.14 -6.37
N LEU A 71 9.20 -11.35 -6.20
CA LEU A 71 10.06 -11.68 -5.05
C LEU A 71 11.36 -10.87 -5.08
N VAL A 72 12.00 -10.71 -6.23
CA VAL A 72 13.21 -9.89 -6.39
C VAL A 72 12.89 -8.41 -6.09
N GLN A 73 11.77 -7.90 -6.59
CA GLN A 73 11.31 -6.55 -6.29
C GLN A 73 11.12 -6.35 -4.77
N LEU A 74 10.47 -7.31 -4.09
CA LEU A 74 10.29 -7.26 -2.63
C LEU A 74 11.65 -7.32 -1.92
N ALA A 75 12.56 -8.19 -2.37
CA ALA A 75 13.90 -8.30 -1.79
C ALA A 75 14.67 -6.98 -1.84
N ALA A 76 14.53 -6.22 -2.92
CA ALA A 76 15.17 -4.91 -3.07
C ALA A 76 14.46 -3.79 -2.30
N THR A 77 13.13 -3.78 -2.27
CA THR A 77 12.35 -2.65 -1.73
C THR A 77 12.12 -2.72 -0.22
N VAL A 78 11.96 -3.93 0.36
CA VAL A 78 11.66 -4.09 1.80
C VAL A 78 12.75 -3.49 2.71
N PRO A 79 14.06 -3.76 2.52
CA PRO A 79 15.08 -3.17 3.37
C PRO A 79 15.08 -1.63 3.30
N LEU A 80 14.89 -1.07 2.10
CA LEU A 80 14.83 0.37 1.89
C LEU A 80 13.60 1.00 2.58
N GLN A 81 12.44 0.36 2.47
CA GLN A 81 11.21 0.80 3.15
C GLN A 81 11.40 0.84 4.66
N TYR A 82 11.92 -0.23 5.26
CA TYR A 82 12.09 -0.30 6.71
C TYR A 82 13.18 0.65 7.22
N GLN A 83 14.26 0.84 6.47
CA GLN A 83 15.26 1.87 6.79
C GLN A 83 14.67 3.28 6.72
N LEU A 84 13.85 3.57 5.70
CA LEU A 84 13.15 4.84 5.57
C LEU A 84 12.18 5.07 6.74
N LEU A 85 11.37 4.08 7.08
CA LEU A 85 10.44 4.14 8.21
C LEU A 85 11.17 4.31 9.55
N ALA A 86 12.27 3.61 9.77
CA ALA A 86 13.10 3.78 10.96
C ALA A 86 13.70 5.19 11.05
N CYS A 87 14.15 5.77 9.93
CA CYS A 87 14.56 7.16 9.88
C CYS A 87 13.41 8.12 10.19
N CYS A 88 12.21 7.87 9.66
CA CYS A 88 11.02 8.70 9.93
C CYS A 88 10.62 8.64 11.39
N THR A 89 10.60 7.45 12.02
CA THR A 89 10.26 7.28 13.44
C THR A 89 11.27 7.99 14.34
N SER A 90 12.56 7.87 14.03
CA SER A 90 13.63 8.58 14.75
C SER A 90 13.49 10.10 14.63
N LEU A 91 13.21 10.62 13.43
CA LEU A 91 12.97 12.06 13.21
C LEU A 91 11.71 12.58 13.91
N ALA A 92 10.71 11.72 14.11
CA ALA A 92 9.50 12.04 14.87
C ALA A 92 9.72 12.02 16.39
N GLY A 93 10.95 11.76 16.88
CA GLY A 93 11.25 11.65 18.30
C GLY A 93 10.77 10.34 18.94
N LEU A 94 10.31 9.38 18.13
CA LEU A 94 9.86 8.07 18.59
C LEU A 94 11.04 7.09 18.58
N GLN A 95 11.33 6.48 19.74
CA GLN A 95 12.41 5.51 19.81
C GLN A 95 11.99 4.18 19.15
N ALA A 96 12.66 3.80 18.08
CA ALA A 96 12.61 2.43 17.60
C ALA A 96 13.36 1.55 18.64
N LYS A 97 12.63 0.71 19.36
CA LYS A 97 13.14 0.00 20.56
C LYS A 97 14.25 -1.01 20.28
N THR A 98 14.37 -1.57 19.09
CA THR A 98 15.41 -2.60 18.78
C THR A 98 15.61 -2.79 17.28
N PRO A 99 16.74 -3.37 16.83
CA PRO A 99 16.90 -3.78 15.45
C PRO A 99 15.88 -4.86 15.10
N TYR A 100 15.01 -4.58 14.16
CA TYR A 100 14.06 -5.56 13.62
C TYR A 100 14.78 -6.64 12.79
N SER A 101 14.27 -7.86 12.81
CA SER A 101 14.76 -8.92 11.94
C SER A 101 14.26 -8.69 10.50
N LEU A 102 15.17 -8.66 9.53
CA LEU A 102 14.80 -8.56 8.11
C LEU A 102 13.86 -9.70 7.70
N ARG A 103 14.06 -10.91 8.22
CA ARG A 103 13.18 -12.05 7.96
C ARG A 103 11.73 -11.75 8.38
N THR A 104 11.56 -11.19 9.57
CA THR A 104 10.23 -10.80 10.10
C THR A 104 9.60 -9.71 9.24
N ALA A 105 10.40 -8.73 8.77
CA ALA A 105 9.95 -7.67 7.88
C ALA A 105 9.46 -8.23 6.52
N TYR A 106 10.19 -9.16 5.92
CA TYR A 106 9.77 -9.86 4.70
C TYR A 106 8.48 -10.65 4.90
N CYS A 107 8.39 -11.44 5.96
CA CYS A 107 7.17 -12.20 6.28
C CYS A 107 5.97 -11.28 6.47
N LEU A 108 6.14 -10.16 7.17
CA LEU A 108 5.07 -9.18 7.36
C LEU A 108 4.65 -8.53 6.03
N GLN A 109 5.61 -8.17 5.18
CA GLN A 109 5.32 -7.57 3.88
C GLN A 109 4.59 -8.54 2.95
N LEU A 110 5.00 -9.82 2.93
CA LEU A 110 4.30 -10.86 2.18
C LEU A 110 2.87 -11.06 2.71
N LEU A 111 2.70 -11.16 4.02
CA LEU A 111 1.39 -11.35 4.65
C LEU A 111 0.47 -10.16 4.36
N THR A 112 0.93 -8.93 4.57
CA THR A 112 0.13 -7.72 4.30
C THR A 112 -0.13 -7.54 2.81
N GLY A 113 0.81 -7.91 1.95
CA GLY A 113 0.63 -7.94 0.50
C GLY A 113 -0.45 -8.93 0.07
N LEU A 114 -0.41 -10.17 0.60
CA LEU A 114 -1.43 -11.19 0.35
C LEU A 114 -2.81 -10.72 0.82
N LEU A 115 -2.91 -10.19 2.04
CA LEU A 115 -4.16 -9.66 2.57
C LEU A 115 -4.73 -8.54 1.69
N ARG A 116 -3.89 -7.60 1.23
CA ARG A 116 -4.32 -6.54 0.31
C ARG A 116 -4.82 -7.13 -1.01
N THR A 117 -4.10 -8.07 -1.59
CA THR A 117 -4.51 -8.74 -2.84
C THR A 117 -5.87 -9.40 -2.68
N LEU A 118 -6.09 -10.14 -1.59
CA LEU A 118 -7.38 -10.78 -1.29
C LEU A 118 -8.52 -9.76 -1.11
N LEU A 119 -8.23 -8.62 -0.45
CA LEU A 119 -9.21 -7.54 -0.27
C LEU A 119 -9.62 -6.88 -1.59
N PHE A 120 -8.68 -6.74 -2.53
CA PHE A 120 -8.97 -6.15 -3.83
C PHE A 120 -9.52 -7.15 -4.86
N LEU A 121 -9.42 -8.46 -4.62
CA LEU A 121 -9.87 -9.50 -5.55
C LEU A 121 -11.34 -9.36 -5.98
N PRO A 122 -12.31 -9.03 -5.10
CA PRO A 122 -13.71 -8.87 -5.50
C PRO A 122 -13.92 -7.75 -6.52
N VAL A 123 -13.09 -6.71 -6.52
CA VAL A 123 -13.26 -5.53 -7.40
C VAL A 123 -13.18 -5.90 -8.87
N PRO A 124 -12.09 -6.51 -9.41
CA PRO A 124 -12.03 -6.91 -10.81
C PRO A 124 -13.04 -8.01 -11.17
N LEU A 125 -13.37 -8.92 -10.23
CA LEU A 125 -14.36 -9.96 -10.47
C LEU A 125 -15.76 -9.38 -10.69
N LEU A 126 -16.19 -8.47 -9.82
CA LEU A 126 -17.47 -7.77 -9.96
C LEU A 126 -17.49 -6.87 -11.21
N GLY A 127 -16.38 -6.21 -11.52
CA GLY A 127 -16.24 -5.41 -12.74
C GLY A 127 -16.38 -6.26 -14.01
N ALA A 128 -15.71 -7.39 -14.07
CA ALA A 128 -15.79 -8.33 -15.20
C ALA A 128 -17.20 -8.91 -15.36
N TRP A 129 -17.86 -9.25 -14.23
CA TRP A 129 -19.23 -9.75 -14.25
C TRP A 129 -20.21 -8.67 -14.72
N GLY A 130 -20.12 -7.44 -14.19
CA GLY A 130 -20.95 -6.31 -14.61
C GLY A 130 -20.77 -6.00 -16.10
N TYR A 131 -19.53 -6.06 -16.62
CA TYR A 131 -19.26 -5.89 -18.04
C TYR A 131 -19.94 -6.98 -18.90
N ARG A 132 -19.86 -8.25 -18.46
CA ARG A 132 -20.58 -9.36 -19.14
C ARG A 132 -22.10 -9.15 -19.15
N CYS A 133 -22.69 -8.68 -18.06
CA CYS A 133 -24.11 -8.36 -18.01
C CYS A 133 -24.48 -7.29 -19.06
N LEU A 134 -23.65 -6.24 -19.21
CA LEU A 134 -23.88 -5.22 -20.24
C LEU A 134 -23.76 -5.77 -21.67
N GLN A 135 -22.80 -6.63 -21.94
CA GLN A 135 -22.68 -7.31 -23.22
C GLN A 135 -23.92 -8.17 -23.53
N THR A 136 -24.40 -8.91 -22.52
CA THR A 136 -25.60 -9.75 -22.68
C THR A 136 -26.85 -8.89 -22.93
N ALA A 137 -26.98 -7.74 -22.27
CA ALA A 137 -28.05 -6.78 -22.49
C ALA A 137 -28.06 -6.27 -23.93
N ALA A 138 -26.91 -6.04 -24.53
CA ALA A 138 -26.78 -5.59 -25.92
C ALA A 138 -27.19 -6.68 -26.94
N ILE A 139 -26.93 -7.95 -26.62
CA ILE A 139 -27.23 -9.09 -27.51
C ILE A 139 -28.72 -9.50 -27.42
N HIS A 140 -29.33 -9.37 -26.22
CA HIS A 140 -30.73 -9.81 -25.96
C HIS A 140 -31.64 -8.63 -25.59
N PRO A 141 -32.16 -7.88 -26.56
CA PRO A 141 -32.94 -6.67 -26.31
C PRO A 141 -34.24 -6.95 -25.50
N ALA A 142 -34.87 -8.12 -25.65
CA ALA A 142 -36.07 -8.50 -24.92
C ALA A 142 -35.87 -8.62 -23.40
N SER A 143 -34.67 -8.93 -22.93
CA SER A 143 -34.29 -9.05 -21.51
C SER A 143 -33.28 -8.00 -21.07
N SER A 144 -33.00 -6.99 -21.89
CA SER A 144 -31.97 -5.99 -21.66
C SER A 144 -32.14 -5.28 -20.31
N THR A 145 -33.36 -4.94 -19.90
CA THR A 145 -33.64 -4.27 -18.63
C THR A 145 -33.13 -5.06 -17.42
N ILE A 146 -33.33 -6.38 -17.42
CA ILE A 146 -32.84 -7.25 -16.32
C ILE A 146 -31.31 -7.24 -16.24
N TRP A 147 -30.65 -7.37 -17.41
CA TRP A 147 -29.20 -7.41 -17.48
C TRP A 147 -28.55 -6.06 -17.10
N VAL A 148 -29.16 -4.95 -17.50
CA VAL A 148 -28.74 -3.61 -17.09
C VAL A 148 -28.89 -3.44 -15.58
N PHE A 149 -30.01 -3.92 -15.01
CA PHE A 149 -30.22 -3.89 -13.55
C PHE A 149 -29.17 -4.71 -12.81
N CYS A 150 -28.83 -5.92 -13.29
CA CYS A 150 -27.74 -6.74 -12.75
C CYS A 150 -26.38 -6.01 -12.85
N ALA A 151 -26.10 -5.37 -13.96
CA ALA A 151 -24.85 -4.61 -14.12
C ALA A 151 -24.74 -3.44 -13.13
N LEU A 152 -25.84 -2.71 -12.87
CA LEU A 152 -25.88 -1.65 -11.86
C LEU A 152 -25.63 -2.17 -10.45
N HIS A 153 -26.19 -3.35 -10.12
CA HIS A 153 -25.91 -4.00 -8.83
C HIS A 153 -24.44 -4.42 -8.71
N CYS A 154 -23.85 -4.99 -9.76
CA CYS A 154 -22.44 -5.32 -9.79
C CYS A 154 -21.56 -4.07 -9.61
N LEU A 155 -21.93 -2.95 -10.25
CA LEU A 155 -21.21 -1.68 -10.12
C LEU A 155 -21.27 -1.14 -8.68
N SER A 156 -22.47 -1.13 -8.08
CA SER A 156 -22.64 -0.68 -6.69
C SER A 156 -21.88 -1.56 -5.70
N ALA A 157 -21.93 -2.89 -5.87
CA ALA A 157 -21.17 -3.84 -5.07
C ALA A 157 -19.66 -3.67 -5.26
N MET A 158 -19.20 -3.42 -6.49
CA MET A 158 -17.81 -3.14 -6.81
C MET A 158 -17.30 -1.86 -6.11
N LEU A 159 -18.09 -0.78 -6.14
CA LEU A 159 -17.73 0.47 -5.46
C LEU A 159 -17.65 0.28 -3.94
N LEU A 160 -18.57 -0.47 -3.36
CA LEU A 160 -18.56 -0.79 -1.93
C LEU A 160 -17.36 -1.66 -1.56
N ALA A 161 -17.07 -2.70 -2.34
CA ALA A 161 -15.90 -3.56 -2.16
C ALA A 161 -14.59 -2.75 -2.28
N CYS A 162 -14.51 -1.84 -3.25
CA CYS A 162 -13.37 -0.94 -3.44
C CYS A 162 -13.18 -0.03 -2.21
N GLY A 163 -14.25 0.59 -1.72
CA GLY A 163 -14.21 1.43 -0.52
C GLY A 163 -13.72 0.68 0.72
N LEU A 164 -14.22 -0.54 0.94
CA LEU A 164 -13.76 -1.41 2.02
C LEU A 164 -12.30 -1.82 1.84
N ALA A 165 -11.90 -2.24 0.64
CA ALA A 165 -10.53 -2.64 0.34
C ALA A 165 -9.54 -1.49 0.57
N ILE A 166 -9.87 -0.26 0.14
CA ILE A 166 -9.06 0.94 0.40
C ILE A 166 -8.95 1.19 1.90
N ARG A 167 -10.07 1.16 2.63
CA ARG A 167 -10.10 1.38 4.08
C ARG A 167 -9.18 0.41 4.82
N TYR A 168 -9.31 -0.89 4.57
CA TYR A 168 -8.48 -1.90 5.21
C TYR A 168 -7.02 -1.85 4.75
N SER A 169 -6.76 -1.57 3.48
CA SER A 169 -5.40 -1.40 2.96
C SER A 169 -4.67 -0.23 3.61
N LEU A 170 -5.36 0.89 3.86
CA LEU A 170 -4.82 2.02 4.61
C LEU A 170 -4.53 1.63 6.07
N ALA A 171 -5.43 0.92 6.73
CA ALA A 171 -5.21 0.44 8.10
C ALA A 171 -4.00 -0.51 8.20
N LEU A 172 -3.84 -1.43 7.23
CA LEU A 172 -2.68 -2.31 7.15
C LEU A 172 -1.36 -1.55 6.92
N GLY A 173 -1.41 -0.29 6.50
CA GLY A 173 -0.24 0.60 6.43
C GLY A 173 0.41 0.86 7.79
N ALA A 174 -0.29 0.66 8.91
CA ALA A 174 0.26 0.76 10.26
C ALA A 174 1.13 -0.45 10.67
N ALA A 175 1.02 -1.59 9.96
CA ALA A 175 1.70 -2.83 10.33
C ALA A 175 3.24 -2.71 10.42
N PRO A 176 3.95 -2.05 9.48
CA PRO A 176 5.39 -1.86 9.61
C PRO A 176 5.80 -1.06 10.86
N PHE A 177 4.99 -0.10 11.30
CA PHE A 177 5.26 0.72 12.49
C PHE A 177 5.08 -0.11 13.77
N TRP A 178 4.09 -1.01 13.81
CA TRP A 178 3.95 -1.99 14.88
C TRP A 178 5.18 -2.90 15.00
N LEU A 179 5.72 -3.37 13.88
CA LEU A 179 6.94 -4.19 13.90
C LEU A 179 8.15 -3.42 14.39
N LEU A 180 8.29 -2.14 14.04
CA LEU A 180 9.41 -1.30 14.48
C LEU A 180 9.36 -0.99 15.98
N GLN A 181 8.15 -0.88 16.56
CA GLN A 181 7.97 -0.61 17.99
C GLN A 181 7.99 -1.89 18.84
N HIS A 182 7.51 -3.00 18.29
CA HIS A 182 7.34 -4.29 18.96
C HIS A 182 7.87 -5.45 18.11
N PRO A 183 9.20 -5.56 17.94
CA PRO A 183 9.80 -6.62 17.11
C PRO A 183 9.61 -8.04 17.69
N GLU A 184 9.22 -8.14 18.97
CA GLU A 184 8.90 -9.38 19.68
C GLU A 184 7.55 -9.97 19.30
N LEU A 185 6.66 -9.18 18.69
CA LEU A 185 5.32 -9.65 18.35
C LEU A 185 5.33 -10.66 17.19
N PRO A 186 4.52 -11.72 17.27
CA PRO A 186 4.39 -12.67 16.18
C PRO A 186 3.73 -12.02 14.96
N VAL A 187 4.31 -12.23 13.77
CA VAL A 187 3.94 -11.56 12.51
C VAL A 187 2.45 -11.64 12.19
N HIS A 188 1.80 -12.78 12.50
CA HIS A 188 0.38 -12.99 12.21
C HIS A 188 -0.57 -12.12 13.06
N ARG A 189 -0.13 -11.60 14.21
CA ARG A 189 -0.93 -10.71 15.07
C ARG A 189 -0.85 -9.25 14.64
N ILE A 190 0.27 -8.85 14.02
CA ILE A 190 0.53 -7.44 13.66
C ILE A 190 -0.56 -6.86 12.74
N PRO A 191 -1.05 -7.54 11.67
CA PRO A 191 -2.11 -6.98 10.82
C PRO A 191 -3.41 -6.70 11.58
N LYS A 192 -3.77 -7.57 12.54
CA LYS A 192 -4.97 -7.37 13.39
C LYS A 192 -4.81 -6.13 14.27
N LEU A 193 -3.67 -5.99 14.94
CA LEU A 193 -3.35 -4.82 15.77
C LEU A 193 -3.34 -3.54 14.94
N ALA A 194 -2.74 -3.58 13.74
CA ALA A 194 -2.71 -2.45 12.82
C ALA A 194 -4.12 -1.99 12.44
N VAL A 195 -5.03 -2.91 12.13
CA VAL A 195 -6.42 -2.56 11.81
C VAL A 195 -7.15 -2.01 13.04
N GLN A 196 -6.94 -2.58 14.22
CA GLN A 196 -7.55 -2.11 15.46
C GLN A 196 -7.08 -0.71 15.85
N SER A 197 -5.77 -0.43 15.79
CA SER A 197 -5.22 0.89 16.12
C SER A 197 -5.73 1.99 15.20
N MET A 198 -6.01 1.67 13.94
CA MET A 198 -6.46 2.65 12.96
C MET A 198 -7.98 2.88 12.97
N GLN A 199 -8.75 2.17 13.81
CA GLN A 199 -10.18 2.41 13.93
C GLN A 199 -10.44 3.83 14.47
N GLY A 200 -11.24 4.61 13.73
CA GLY A 200 -11.53 6.02 14.04
C GLY A 200 -10.53 7.05 13.47
N HIS A 201 -9.28 6.66 13.18
CA HIS A 201 -8.22 7.56 12.73
C HIS A 201 -8.05 7.62 11.20
N LEU A 202 -8.65 6.70 10.44
CA LEU A 202 -8.52 6.60 8.98
C LEU A 202 -8.96 7.87 8.23
N ARG A 203 -9.92 8.62 8.78
CA ARG A 203 -10.38 9.89 8.21
C ARG A 203 -9.26 10.94 8.12
N HIS A 204 -8.24 10.86 8.97
CA HIS A 204 -7.08 11.77 8.96
C HIS A 204 -6.04 11.38 7.91
N LEU A 205 -5.98 10.10 7.52
CA LEU A 205 -5.08 9.61 6.47
C LEU A 205 -5.58 9.91 5.06
N LEU A 206 -6.89 9.92 4.83
CA LEU A 206 -7.48 10.17 3.51
C LEU A 206 -7.02 11.50 2.87
N PRO A 207 -7.06 12.66 3.56
CA PRO A 207 -6.60 13.92 2.97
C PRO A 207 -5.07 13.97 2.80
N ILE A 208 -4.29 13.23 3.61
CA ILE A 208 -2.83 13.17 3.48
C ILE A 208 -2.45 12.23 2.33
N GLY A 209 -3.01 11.02 2.30
CA GLY A 209 -2.73 10.03 1.27
C GLY A 209 -3.31 10.40 -0.09
N GLY A 210 -4.58 10.81 -0.18
CA GLY A 210 -5.24 11.16 -1.44
C GLY A 210 -4.70 12.44 -2.07
N LEU A 211 -4.58 13.52 -1.30
CA LEU A 211 -3.96 14.77 -1.77
C LEU A 211 -2.45 14.63 -1.95
N GLY A 212 -1.79 13.74 -1.19
CA GLY A 212 -0.38 13.40 -1.34
C GLY A 212 -0.10 12.75 -2.69
N LEU A 213 -0.95 11.84 -3.15
CA LEU A 213 -0.82 11.22 -4.47
C LEU A 213 -0.94 12.23 -5.61
N LEU A 214 -1.82 13.23 -5.50
CA LEU A 214 -1.92 14.32 -6.47
C LEU A 214 -0.69 15.24 -6.47
N GLN A 215 0.10 15.23 -5.39
CA GLN A 215 1.34 16.03 -5.26
C GLN A 215 2.60 15.21 -5.61
N LEU A 216 2.46 13.93 -5.99
CA LEU A 216 3.59 13.08 -6.44
C LEU A 216 4.46 13.71 -7.55
N PRO A 217 3.92 14.49 -8.52
CA PRO A 217 4.77 15.21 -9.47
C PRO A 217 5.75 16.18 -8.81
N LEU A 218 5.46 16.61 -7.58
CA LEU A 218 6.34 17.47 -6.79
C LEU A 218 7.24 16.62 -5.87
N LEU A 219 8.22 15.94 -6.47
CA LEU A 219 9.16 15.02 -5.81
C LEU A 219 9.77 15.57 -4.52
N TRP A 220 9.96 16.89 -4.44
CA TRP A 220 10.48 17.57 -3.24
C TRP A 220 9.58 17.50 -2.01
N ARG A 221 8.27 17.23 -2.19
CA ARG A 221 7.29 17.11 -1.09
C ARG A 221 7.19 15.71 -0.51
N ILE A 222 7.72 14.70 -1.19
CA ILE A 222 7.69 13.30 -0.74
C ILE A 222 8.22 13.14 0.69
N PRO A 223 9.37 13.71 1.08
CA PRO A 223 9.89 13.57 2.44
C PRO A 223 8.91 14.08 3.50
N ARG A 224 8.23 15.19 3.23
CA ARG A 224 7.25 15.78 4.15
C ARG A 224 5.99 14.92 4.27
N ILE A 225 5.46 14.45 3.13
CA ILE A 225 4.27 13.60 3.11
C ILE A 225 4.52 12.30 3.86
N LEU A 226 5.68 11.68 3.66
CA LEU A 226 6.07 10.45 4.36
C LEU A 226 6.17 10.67 5.88
N LEU A 227 6.72 11.80 6.32
CA LEU A 227 6.79 12.13 7.74
C LEU A 227 5.38 12.38 8.32
N GLU A 228 4.51 13.10 7.61
CA GLU A 228 3.11 13.31 8.01
C GLU A 228 2.35 11.98 8.12
N CYS A 229 2.53 11.06 7.15
CA CYS A 229 1.96 9.71 7.22
C CYS A 229 2.52 8.93 8.43
N THR A 230 3.83 9.00 8.66
CA THR A 230 4.48 8.32 9.80
C THR A 230 3.88 8.77 11.13
N LEU A 231 3.70 10.07 11.32
CA LEU A 231 3.08 10.62 12.53
C LEU A 231 1.63 10.15 12.67
N CYS A 232 0.84 10.17 11.58
CA CYS A 232 -0.55 9.70 11.59
C CYS A 232 -0.69 8.22 11.94
N TYR A 233 0.28 7.38 11.59
CA TYR A 233 0.26 5.96 11.97
C TYR A 233 0.74 5.71 13.39
N ASN A 234 1.70 6.49 13.88
CA ASN A 234 2.28 6.28 15.21
C ASN A 234 1.41 6.84 16.35
N ILE A 235 0.66 7.93 16.13
CA ILE A 235 -0.22 8.51 17.16
C ILE A 235 -1.24 7.49 17.70
N PRO A 236 -2.05 6.80 16.87
CA PRO A 236 -2.99 5.80 17.35
C PRO A 236 -2.33 4.62 18.06
N ILE A 237 -1.09 4.26 17.67
CA ILE A 237 -0.34 3.19 18.31
C ILE A 237 0.06 3.62 19.73
N ALA A 238 0.59 4.83 19.89
CA ALA A 238 0.95 5.38 21.20
C ALA A 238 -0.26 5.55 22.12
N GLU A 239 -1.40 6.00 21.59
CA GLU A 239 -2.66 6.11 22.35
C GLU A 239 -3.14 4.75 22.87
N GLN A 240 -3.00 3.67 22.09
CA GLN A 240 -3.35 2.31 22.54
C GLN A 240 -2.44 1.78 23.64
N GLN A 241 -1.21 2.27 23.72
CA GLN A 241 -0.25 1.86 24.76
C GLN A 241 -0.39 2.66 26.04
N GLY A 242 -1.27 3.67 26.12
CA GLY A 242 -1.38 4.59 27.24
C GLY A 242 -0.17 5.54 27.38
N GLU A 243 0.72 5.54 26.39
CA GLU A 243 1.82 6.49 26.29
C GLU A 243 1.25 7.79 25.69
N HIS A 244 1.01 8.81 26.52
CA HIS A 244 0.72 10.13 25.99
C HIS A 244 1.93 10.63 25.20
N PRO A 245 1.79 10.92 23.89
CA PRO A 245 2.88 11.55 23.14
C PRO A 245 3.16 12.92 23.76
N ALA A 246 4.38 13.12 24.23
CA ALA A 246 4.87 14.36 24.79
C ALA A 246 4.83 15.53 23.79
#